data_d322e3e2a09e8dfd3b5578eaed3cbd7d
#
_entry.id   d322e3e2a09e8dfd3b5578eaed3cbd7d
#
_cell.length_a   1.000
_cell.length_b   1.000
_cell.length_c   1.000
_cell.angle_alpha   90.00
_cell.angle_beta   90.00
_cell.angle_gamma   90.00
#
_symmetry.space_group_name_H-M   'P 1'
#
loop_
_entity.id
_entity.type
_entity.pdbx_description
1 polymer ?
#
loop_
_entity_poly.entity_id
_entity_poly.type
_entity_poly.pdbx_seq_one_letter_code
_entity_poly.pdbx_strand_id
1 'polypeptide(L)'
;MRTTDLEKIAWRNVRSFTLFRVFFSARFYYPVYALLFLDYGLTLGQFGLLNGIWAATIVLLEVPSGALADTIGRRRLLVVAGVCMLLEMAVLLVAPIGGGGWLFAFFVLNRVLSGAAEAASSGADEALAYDSLKAAGLEDQWGKVLERVQRDTSLAFFFAMMIGAALYDPRMVNAVLQFLGASFTVEQAQLIKLPILLTFLSAVVVFWMSLRMKETPSGTERSVGETLSQSWRQTGAAARWIWATPLPFGIILAAMVLDSVVRQFLTLASEYWNVIDLPIASYGLIGSGMALMGLFVPRVARILAEKSTPLKNFLLTSSAVLIGLIGLGFAIPIWGIVPAVFLYASIQLTGFFVSRYLNEAAPSEQRATVLSFRGLSTNFSYGAVSLMYSGLIVWIKAQQSGEIVGTAAEHSVFVESLQSFAWYFAFTMLMVFFIHRQRFGKKA
;
A
#
# COMPACT_ATOMS: atom_id res chain seq x y z
N MET A 1 8.23 -35.48 17.69
CA MET A 1 9.28 -34.86 16.85
C MET A 1 10.45 -34.49 17.78
N ARG A 2 11.71 -34.74 17.40
CA ARG A 2 12.87 -34.39 18.26
C ARG A 2 13.03 -32.85 18.24
N THR A 3 13.48 -32.23 19.33
CA THR A 3 13.69 -30.76 19.45
C THR A 3 14.52 -30.22 18.29
N THR A 4 15.56 -30.92 17.87
CA THR A 4 16.41 -30.58 16.72
C THR A 4 15.68 -30.54 15.37
N ASP A 5 14.59 -31.29 15.20
CA ASP A 5 13.80 -31.30 13.97
C ASP A 5 12.84 -30.08 13.93
N LEU A 6 12.29 -29.69 15.09
CA LEU A 6 11.47 -28.49 15.23
C LEU A 6 12.30 -27.22 14.97
N GLU A 7 13.52 -27.14 15.49
CA GLU A 7 14.44 -26.03 15.24
C GLU A 7 14.77 -25.88 13.74
N LYS A 8 15.08 -26.99 13.05
CA LYS A 8 15.33 -26.97 11.61
C LYS A 8 14.12 -26.49 10.81
N ILE A 9 12.91 -26.89 11.20
CA ILE A 9 11.67 -26.42 10.57
C ILE A 9 11.47 -24.93 10.84
N ALA A 10 11.65 -24.48 12.09
CA ALA A 10 11.49 -23.08 12.48
C ALA A 10 12.41 -22.16 11.66
N TRP A 11 13.72 -22.44 11.63
CA TRP A 11 14.65 -21.65 10.85
C TRP A 11 14.43 -21.71 9.34
N ARG A 12 13.96 -22.83 8.81
CA ARG A 12 13.53 -22.92 7.42
C ARG A 12 12.32 -22.03 7.14
N ASN A 13 11.31 -22.04 8.03
CA ASN A 13 10.14 -21.19 7.90
C ASN A 13 10.50 -19.72 8.02
N VAL A 14 11.36 -19.33 8.98
CA VAL A 14 11.87 -17.96 9.12
C VAL A 14 12.61 -17.51 7.85
N ARG A 15 13.49 -18.35 7.28
CA ARG A 15 14.19 -18.01 6.04
C ARG A 15 13.22 -17.86 4.86
N SER A 16 12.26 -18.76 4.74
CA SER A 16 11.25 -18.69 3.69
C SER A 16 10.34 -17.47 3.86
N PHE A 17 9.94 -17.14 5.09
CA PHE A 17 9.21 -15.92 5.43
C PHE A 17 9.98 -14.65 5.05
N THR A 18 11.27 -14.57 5.43
CA THR A 18 12.11 -13.42 5.09
C THR A 18 12.16 -13.20 3.56
N LEU A 19 12.45 -14.26 2.81
CA LEU A 19 12.51 -14.19 1.35
C LEU A 19 11.15 -13.90 0.73
N PHE A 20 10.08 -14.50 1.26
CA PHE A 20 8.71 -14.20 0.83
C PHE A 20 8.41 -12.69 0.96
N ARG A 21 8.64 -12.11 2.15
CA ARG A 21 8.41 -10.67 2.41
C ARG A 21 9.27 -9.77 1.53
N VAL A 22 10.54 -10.08 1.39
CA VAL A 22 11.49 -9.33 0.56
C VAL A 22 11.01 -9.26 -0.88
N PHE A 23 10.70 -10.41 -1.50
CA PHE A 23 10.29 -10.47 -2.91
C PHE A 23 8.83 -10.07 -3.11
N PHE A 24 7.96 -10.25 -2.14
CA PHE A 24 6.58 -9.74 -2.19
C PHE A 24 6.53 -8.21 -2.22
N SER A 25 7.46 -7.56 -1.51
CA SER A 25 7.61 -6.10 -1.47
C SER A 25 8.44 -5.53 -2.64
N ALA A 26 9.26 -6.34 -3.30
CA ALA A 26 10.14 -5.92 -4.42
C ALA A 26 9.33 -5.80 -5.72
N ARG A 27 8.51 -4.77 -5.82
CA ARG A 27 7.68 -4.48 -6.99
C ARG A 27 8.34 -3.41 -7.85
N PHE A 28 9.05 -3.83 -8.88
CA PHE A 28 9.86 -2.96 -9.74
C PHE A 28 9.05 -1.92 -10.55
N TYR A 29 7.75 -2.10 -10.74
CA TYR A 29 6.90 -1.14 -11.44
C TYR A 29 6.34 -0.01 -10.53
N TYR A 30 6.53 -0.06 -9.24
CA TYR A 30 6.01 0.96 -8.31
C TYR A 30 6.50 2.38 -8.58
N PRO A 31 7.78 2.64 -8.94
CA PRO A 31 8.21 4.01 -9.22
C PRO A 31 7.48 4.66 -10.38
N VAL A 32 6.95 3.87 -11.30
CA VAL A 32 6.22 4.31 -12.51
C VAL A 32 4.75 3.88 -12.49
N TYR A 33 4.17 3.64 -11.32
CA TYR A 33 2.89 2.94 -11.15
C TYR A 33 1.73 3.54 -11.94
N ALA A 34 1.41 4.82 -11.76
CA ALA A 34 0.34 5.48 -12.49
C ALA A 34 0.71 5.64 -13.97
N LEU A 35 1.94 6.11 -14.24
CA LEU A 35 2.45 6.32 -15.60
C LEU A 35 2.36 5.02 -16.42
N LEU A 36 2.77 3.89 -15.86
CA LEU A 36 2.68 2.58 -16.52
C LEU A 36 1.24 2.25 -16.96
N PHE A 37 0.23 2.51 -16.14
CA PHE A 37 -1.17 2.25 -16.49
C PHE A 37 -1.63 3.17 -17.63
N LEU A 38 -1.22 4.43 -17.62
CA LEU A 38 -1.51 5.39 -18.68
C LEU A 38 -0.82 5.01 -20.00
N ASP A 39 0.45 4.57 -19.93
CA ASP A 39 1.22 4.14 -21.10
C ASP A 39 0.66 2.84 -21.74
N TYR A 40 -0.08 2.01 -20.98
CA TYR A 40 -0.87 0.93 -21.56
C TYR A 40 -2.09 1.43 -22.34
N GLY A 41 -2.53 2.67 -22.12
CA GLY A 41 -3.69 3.28 -22.79
C GLY A 41 -4.91 3.43 -21.89
N LEU A 42 -4.77 3.31 -20.58
CA LEU A 42 -5.84 3.59 -19.61
C LEU A 42 -5.93 5.08 -19.33
N THR A 43 -7.12 5.54 -18.96
CA THR A 43 -7.33 6.91 -18.48
C THR A 43 -7.11 7.04 -16.98
N LEU A 44 -6.86 8.27 -16.49
CA LEU A 44 -6.77 8.57 -15.05
C LEU A 44 -8.05 8.16 -14.29
N GLY A 45 -9.22 8.35 -14.90
CA GLY A 45 -10.50 7.90 -14.32
C GLY A 45 -10.55 6.37 -14.15
N GLN A 46 -10.13 5.62 -15.18
CA GLN A 46 -10.03 4.16 -15.11
C GLN A 46 -9.00 3.72 -14.06
N PHE A 47 -7.86 4.41 -13.95
CA PHE A 47 -6.87 4.16 -12.92
C PHE A 47 -7.46 4.32 -11.50
N GLY A 48 -8.21 5.39 -11.24
CA GLY A 48 -8.91 5.59 -9.98
C GLY A 48 -9.92 4.48 -9.69
N LEU A 49 -10.73 4.09 -10.68
CA LEU A 49 -11.69 3.00 -10.55
C LEU A 49 -10.98 1.66 -10.22
N LEU A 50 -9.88 1.36 -10.88
CA LEU A 50 -9.08 0.15 -10.63
C LEU A 50 -8.50 0.09 -9.22
N ASN A 51 -8.06 1.22 -8.66
CA ASN A 51 -7.61 1.29 -7.27
C ASN A 51 -8.77 1.11 -6.28
N GLY A 52 -9.97 1.61 -6.63
CA GLY A 52 -11.20 1.33 -5.89
C GLY A 52 -11.56 -0.16 -5.87
N ILE A 53 -11.44 -0.85 -7.01
CA ILE A 53 -11.66 -2.31 -7.12
C ILE A 53 -10.64 -3.08 -6.27
N TRP A 54 -9.36 -2.69 -6.30
CA TRP A 54 -8.32 -3.30 -5.47
C TRP A 54 -8.64 -3.16 -3.98
N ALA A 55 -9.00 -1.97 -3.52
CA ALA A 55 -9.34 -1.71 -2.13
C ALA A 55 -10.60 -2.48 -1.70
N ALA A 56 -11.64 -2.53 -2.55
CA ALA A 56 -12.84 -3.32 -2.31
C ALA A 56 -12.52 -4.81 -2.17
N THR A 57 -11.63 -5.32 -3.01
CA THR A 57 -11.19 -6.74 -2.94
C THR A 57 -10.52 -7.03 -1.60
N ILE A 58 -9.62 -6.15 -1.12
CA ILE A 58 -8.98 -6.32 0.19
C ILE A 58 -10.05 -6.30 1.30
N VAL A 59 -10.91 -5.29 1.32
CA VAL A 59 -11.95 -5.13 2.35
C VAL A 59 -12.85 -6.36 2.43
N LEU A 60 -13.21 -6.94 1.29
CA LEU A 60 -14.06 -8.13 1.23
C LEU A 60 -13.35 -9.42 1.64
N LEU A 61 -12.05 -9.52 1.37
CA LEU A 61 -11.29 -10.75 1.58
C LEU A 61 -10.49 -10.79 2.88
N GLU A 62 -10.21 -9.66 3.54
CA GLU A 62 -9.33 -9.60 4.72
C GLU A 62 -9.88 -10.42 5.90
N VAL A 63 -11.16 -10.31 6.23
CA VAL A 63 -11.78 -11.11 7.31
C VAL A 63 -11.91 -12.58 6.92
N PRO A 64 -12.42 -12.94 5.71
CA PRO A 64 -12.43 -14.32 5.25
C PRO A 64 -11.06 -14.98 5.19
N SER A 65 -10.01 -14.28 4.74
CA SER A 65 -8.66 -14.82 4.65
C SER A 65 -8.08 -15.17 6.02
N GLY A 66 -8.30 -14.32 7.03
CA GLY A 66 -7.92 -14.60 8.40
C GLY A 66 -8.61 -15.87 8.95
N ALA A 67 -9.92 -16.01 8.75
CA ALA A 67 -10.67 -17.21 9.15
C ALA A 67 -10.19 -18.48 8.40
N LEU A 68 -9.84 -18.35 7.12
CA LEU A 68 -9.27 -19.43 6.33
C LEU A 68 -7.87 -19.80 6.83
N ALA A 69 -7.02 -18.83 7.19
CA ALA A 69 -5.70 -19.09 7.75
C ALA A 69 -5.77 -19.99 8.99
N ASP A 70 -6.75 -19.75 9.85
CA ASP A 70 -6.93 -20.50 11.10
C ASP A 70 -7.57 -21.89 10.90
N THR A 71 -8.25 -22.14 9.77
CA THR A 71 -8.99 -23.40 9.52
C THR A 71 -8.29 -24.32 8.53
N ILE A 72 -7.93 -23.81 7.34
CA ILE A 72 -7.28 -24.62 6.30
C ILE A 72 -5.75 -24.59 6.40
N GLY A 73 -5.20 -23.71 7.24
CA GLY A 73 -3.78 -23.53 7.50
C GLY A 73 -3.16 -22.33 6.78
N ARG A 74 -2.23 -21.69 7.47
CA ARG A 74 -1.56 -20.46 7.01
C ARG A 74 -0.70 -20.68 5.77
N ARG A 75 0.02 -21.81 5.70
CA ARG A 75 0.82 -22.17 4.53
C ARG A 75 0.00 -22.22 3.25
N ARG A 76 -1.21 -22.85 3.30
CA ARG A 76 -2.07 -22.93 2.10
C ARG A 76 -2.48 -21.55 1.62
N LEU A 77 -2.78 -20.67 2.55
CA LEU A 77 -3.15 -19.29 2.22
C LEU A 77 -1.99 -18.51 1.60
N LEU A 78 -0.75 -18.69 2.10
CA LEU A 78 0.45 -18.10 1.50
C LEU A 78 0.75 -18.65 0.10
N VAL A 79 0.44 -19.93 -0.17
CA VAL A 79 0.50 -20.49 -1.53
C VAL A 79 -0.51 -19.81 -2.44
N VAL A 80 -1.75 -19.59 -1.97
CA VAL A 80 -2.76 -18.82 -2.72
C VAL A 80 -2.27 -17.41 -3.01
N ALA A 81 -1.68 -16.70 -2.03
CA ALA A 81 -1.08 -15.38 -2.24
C ALA A 81 0.00 -15.40 -3.33
N GLY A 82 0.89 -16.39 -3.30
CA GLY A 82 1.93 -16.56 -4.33
C GLY A 82 1.36 -16.84 -5.72
N VAL A 83 0.34 -17.68 -5.84
CA VAL A 83 -0.38 -17.94 -7.10
C VAL A 83 -1.06 -16.66 -7.62
N CYS A 84 -1.76 -15.94 -6.74
CA CYS A 84 -2.40 -14.69 -7.12
C CYS A 84 -1.39 -13.65 -7.62
N MET A 85 -0.22 -13.51 -6.96
CA MET A 85 0.84 -12.60 -7.41
C MET A 85 1.45 -13.02 -8.75
N LEU A 86 1.63 -14.33 -9.01
CA LEU A 86 2.08 -14.82 -10.31
C LEU A 86 1.08 -14.49 -11.41
N LEU A 87 -0.20 -14.78 -11.18
CA LEU A 87 -1.26 -14.51 -12.14
C LEU A 87 -1.46 -13.00 -12.34
N GLU A 88 -1.38 -12.18 -11.29
CA GLU A 88 -1.41 -10.71 -11.33
C GLU A 88 -0.39 -10.17 -12.34
N MET A 89 0.86 -10.63 -12.26
CA MET A 89 1.93 -10.18 -13.16
C MET A 89 1.82 -10.79 -14.55
N ALA A 90 1.44 -12.07 -14.67
CA ALA A 90 1.22 -12.72 -15.95
C ALA A 90 0.14 -12.00 -16.78
N VAL A 91 -0.95 -11.60 -16.13
CA VAL A 91 -2.03 -10.83 -16.77
C VAL A 91 -1.51 -9.51 -17.38
N LEU A 92 -0.66 -8.77 -16.65
CA LEU A 92 -0.07 -7.53 -17.18
C LEU A 92 0.93 -7.79 -18.32
N LEU A 93 1.71 -8.87 -18.26
CA LEU A 93 2.64 -9.22 -19.32
C LEU A 93 1.94 -9.54 -20.64
N VAL A 94 0.75 -10.18 -20.60
CA VAL A 94 -0.02 -10.51 -21.81
C VAL A 94 -0.98 -9.41 -22.24
N ALA A 95 -1.26 -8.42 -21.36
CA ALA A 95 -2.14 -7.30 -21.69
C ALA A 95 -1.64 -6.53 -22.93
N PRO A 96 -2.57 -6.13 -23.84
CA PRO A 96 -2.20 -5.33 -25.00
C PRO A 96 -1.80 -3.91 -24.60
N ILE A 97 -0.82 -3.33 -25.30
CA ILE A 97 -0.41 -1.93 -25.17
C ILE A 97 -1.16 -1.12 -26.24
N GLY A 98 -1.53 0.12 -25.90
CA GLY A 98 -2.18 1.02 -26.86
C GLY A 98 -3.71 0.97 -26.86
N GLY A 99 -4.31 0.39 -25.82
CA GLY A 99 -5.76 0.36 -25.66
C GLY A 99 -6.42 -0.91 -26.21
N GLY A 100 -7.72 -0.82 -26.44
CA GLY A 100 -8.55 -1.93 -26.92
C GLY A 100 -9.63 -2.35 -25.92
N GLY A 101 -10.71 -2.97 -26.42
CA GLY A 101 -11.90 -3.26 -25.61
C GLY A 101 -11.67 -4.16 -24.40
N TRP A 102 -10.66 -5.01 -24.43
CA TRP A 102 -10.32 -5.94 -23.34
C TRP A 102 -9.29 -5.40 -22.36
N LEU A 103 -8.58 -4.30 -22.67
CA LEU A 103 -7.53 -3.76 -21.83
C LEU A 103 -8.00 -3.54 -20.38
N PHE A 104 -9.13 -2.85 -20.21
CA PHE A 104 -9.67 -2.58 -18.89
C PHE A 104 -9.97 -3.86 -18.11
N ALA A 105 -10.50 -4.90 -18.76
CA ALA A 105 -10.78 -6.19 -18.13
C ALA A 105 -9.51 -6.89 -17.63
N PHE A 106 -8.38 -6.83 -18.39
CA PHE A 106 -7.09 -7.33 -17.91
C PHE A 106 -6.65 -6.62 -16.64
N PHE A 107 -6.82 -5.29 -16.58
CA PHE A 107 -6.44 -4.54 -15.40
C PHE A 107 -7.40 -4.73 -14.21
N VAL A 108 -8.70 -4.94 -14.45
CA VAL A 108 -9.64 -5.37 -13.39
C VAL A 108 -9.19 -6.70 -12.79
N LEU A 109 -8.90 -7.70 -13.63
CA LEU A 109 -8.41 -9.00 -13.16
C LEU A 109 -7.10 -8.86 -12.38
N ASN A 110 -6.16 -8.06 -12.88
CA ASN A 110 -4.92 -7.74 -12.17
C ASN A 110 -5.20 -7.13 -10.78
N ARG A 111 -6.12 -6.17 -10.66
CA ARG A 111 -6.44 -5.52 -9.37
C ARG A 111 -7.12 -6.46 -8.38
N VAL A 112 -8.01 -7.33 -8.85
CA VAL A 112 -8.64 -8.38 -8.03
C VAL A 112 -7.60 -9.39 -7.54
N LEU A 113 -6.72 -9.87 -8.42
CA LEU A 113 -5.65 -10.80 -8.04
C LEU A 113 -4.66 -10.16 -7.06
N SER A 114 -4.30 -8.89 -7.29
CA SER A 114 -3.43 -8.13 -6.40
C SER A 114 -4.04 -7.94 -5.01
N GLY A 115 -5.31 -7.55 -4.93
CA GLY A 115 -6.04 -7.41 -3.67
C GLY A 115 -6.20 -8.74 -2.94
N ALA A 116 -6.45 -9.83 -3.67
CA ALA A 116 -6.53 -11.16 -3.10
C ALA A 116 -5.17 -11.66 -2.57
N ALA A 117 -4.06 -11.40 -3.28
CA ALA A 117 -2.72 -11.72 -2.81
C ALA A 117 -2.38 -10.99 -1.50
N GLU A 118 -2.70 -9.70 -1.43
CA GLU A 118 -2.49 -8.88 -0.23
C GLU A 118 -3.31 -9.40 0.95
N ALA A 119 -4.61 -9.62 0.78
CA ALA A 119 -5.49 -10.14 1.83
C ALA A 119 -5.07 -11.54 2.29
N ALA A 120 -4.64 -12.41 1.38
CA ALA A 120 -4.22 -13.77 1.72
C ALA A 120 -2.87 -13.83 2.44
N SER A 121 -1.96 -12.87 2.20
CA SER A 121 -0.67 -12.80 2.89
C SER A 121 -0.75 -12.07 4.22
N SER A 122 -1.74 -11.19 4.41
CA SER A 122 -1.87 -10.31 5.57
C SER A 122 -1.90 -11.09 6.89
N GLY A 123 -0.84 -10.95 7.68
CA GLY A 123 -0.68 -11.58 8.99
C GLY A 123 -0.42 -13.10 8.97
N ALA A 124 -0.75 -13.81 7.90
CA ALA A 124 -0.55 -15.28 7.81
C ALA A 124 0.94 -15.65 7.76
N ASP A 125 1.75 -14.86 7.12
CA ASP A 125 3.19 -15.05 6.95
C ASP A 125 3.96 -14.84 8.26
N GLU A 126 3.70 -13.73 8.96
CA GLU A 126 4.29 -13.44 10.27
C GLU A 126 3.88 -14.49 11.30
N ALA A 127 2.59 -14.81 11.34
CA ALA A 127 2.05 -15.77 12.29
C ALA A 127 2.63 -17.18 12.07
N LEU A 128 2.80 -17.63 10.82
CA LEU A 128 3.42 -18.93 10.53
C LEU A 128 4.88 -18.98 11.01
N ALA A 129 5.65 -17.92 10.78
CA ALA A 129 7.05 -17.82 11.18
C ALA A 129 7.18 -17.77 12.71
N TYR A 130 6.36 -16.96 13.37
CA TYR A 130 6.34 -16.83 14.83
C TYR A 130 5.96 -18.15 15.52
N ASP A 131 4.87 -18.79 15.07
CA ASP A 131 4.42 -20.06 15.67
C ASP A 131 5.43 -21.19 15.47
N SER A 132 6.18 -21.15 14.36
CA SER A 132 7.27 -22.11 14.14
C SER A 132 8.41 -21.93 15.15
N LEU A 133 8.78 -20.69 15.47
CA LEU A 133 9.78 -20.38 16.51
C LEU A 133 9.26 -20.80 17.89
N LYS A 134 8.01 -20.45 18.21
CA LYS A 134 7.39 -20.81 19.49
C LYS A 134 7.33 -22.32 19.70
N ALA A 135 6.98 -23.09 18.66
CA ALA A 135 6.97 -24.55 18.71
C ALA A 135 8.37 -25.16 18.95
N ALA A 136 9.44 -24.43 18.61
CA ALA A 136 10.81 -24.82 18.85
C ALA A 136 11.39 -24.24 20.17
N GLY A 137 10.63 -23.45 20.94
CA GLY A 137 11.12 -22.74 22.14
C GLY A 137 12.11 -21.61 21.84
N LEU A 138 11.96 -20.99 20.67
CA LEU A 138 12.86 -19.93 20.16
C LEU A 138 12.13 -18.59 19.97
N GLU A 139 11.03 -18.36 20.67
CA GLU A 139 10.23 -17.12 20.58
C GLU A 139 11.03 -15.85 20.90
N ASP A 140 12.02 -15.95 21.76
CA ASP A 140 12.92 -14.84 22.11
C ASP A 140 13.72 -14.30 20.90
N GLN A 141 13.87 -15.10 19.84
CA GLN A 141 14.56 -14.68 18.61
C GLN A 141 13.65 -13.84 17.68
N TRP A 142 12.35 -13.76 17.95
CA TRP A 142 11.39 -13.10 17.05
C TRP A 142 11.74 -11.64 16.79
N GLY A 143 12.17 -10.89 17.81
CA GLY A 143 12.57 -9.49 17.63
C GLY A 143 13.70 -9.32 16.62
N LYS A 144 14.72 -10.21 16.66
CA LYS A 144 15.84 -10.19 15.71
C LYS A 144 15.41 -10.59 14.29
N VAL A 145 14.44 -11.50 14.19
CA VAL A 145 13.86 -11.90 12.89
C VAL A 145 13.12 -10.73 12.26
N LEU A 146 12.26 -10.04 13.01
CA LEU A 146 11.55 -8.85 12.53
C LEU A 146 12.50 -7.75 12.08
N GLU A 147 13.53 -7.43 12.88
CA GLU A 147 14.54 -6.44 12.52
C GLU A 147 15.22 -6.79 11.19
N ARG A 148 15.63 -8.05 11.03
CA ARG A 148 16.24 -8.53 9.79
C ARG A 148 15.30 -8.42 8.61
N VAL A 149 14.05 -8.88 8.75
CA VAL A 149 13.04 -8.83 7.70
C VAL A 149 12.78 -7.38 7.28
N GLN A 150 12.61 -6.48 8.24
CA GLN A 150 12.37 -5.06 7.96
C GLN A 150 13.54 -4.43 7.20
N ARG A 151 14.77 -4.69 7.63
CA ARG A 151 15.98 -4.21 6.95
C ARG A 151 16.09 -4.76 5.53
N ASP A 152 15.96 -6.08 5.37
CA ASP A 152 16.15 -6.76 4.07
C ASP A 152 15.04 -6.35 3.08
N THR A 153 13.80 -6.18 3.56
CA THR A 153 12.66 -5.65 2.77
C THR A 153 12.89 -4.20 2.35
N SER A 154 13.39 -3.35 3.26
CA SER A 154 13.68 -1.94 2.94
C SER A 154 14.79 -1.82 1.89
N LEU A 155 15.84 -2.63 1.98
CA LEU A 155 16.91 -2.67 0.98
C LEU A 155 16.39 -3.16 -0.39
N ALA A 156 15.59 -4.23 -0.38
CA ALA A 156 15.00 -4.75 -1.62
C ALA A 156 14.07 -3.73 -2.28
N PHE A 157 13.25 -3.05 -1.50
CA PHE A 157 12.38 -1.98 -1.99
C PHE A 157 13.19 -0.82 -2.58
N PHE A 158 14.26 -0.39 -1.89
CA PHE A 158 15.17 0.66 -2.38
C PHE A 158 15.72 0.30 -3.78
N PHE A 159 16.27 -0.90 -3.95
CA PHE A 159 16.82 -1.33 -5.24
C PHE A 159 15.74 -1.56 -6.29
N ALA A 160 14.58 -2.10 -5.90
CA ALA A 160 13.47 -2.30 -6.82
C ALA A 160 12.95 -0.97 -7.40
N MET A 161 12.86 0.08 -6.57
CA MET A 161 12.48 1.43 -7.02
C MET A 161 13.50 1.99 -8.01
N MET A 162 14.80 1.91 -7.71
CA MET A 162 15.86 2.43 -8.58
C MET A 162 15.92 1.67 -9.92
N ILE A 163 15.97 0.34 -9.86
CA ILE A 163 16.08 -0.51 -11.05
C ILE A 163 14.82 -0.37 -11.91
N GLY A 164 13.65 -0.35 -11.29
CA GLY A 164 12.37 -0.24 -11.99
C GLY A 164 12.26 1.04 -12.80
N ALA A 165 12.59 2.19 -12.21
CA ALA A 165 12.59 3.48 -12.91
C ALA A 165 13.67 3.54 -14.01
N ALA A 166 14.88 3.07 -13.73
CA ALA A 166 15.98 3.08 -14.70
C ALA A 166 15.68 2.24 -15.95
N LEU A 167 15.05 1.06 -15.76
CA LEU A 167 14.66 0.18 -16.87
C LEU A 167 13.44 0.69 -17.64
N TYR A 168 12.67 1.57 -17.06
CA TYR A 168 11.50 2.18 -17.71
C TYR A 168 11.85 3.44 -18.51
N ASP A 169 13.03 4.05 -18.28
CA ASP A 169 13.47 5.27 -18.96
C ASP A 169 14.26 4.95 -20.22
N PRO A 170 13.74 5.24 -21.46
CA PRO A 170 14.46 4.98 -22.70
C PRO A 170 15.80 5.72 -22.79
N ARG A 171 15.92 6.90 -22.19
CA ARG A 171 17.17 7.69 -22.20
C ARG A 171 18.26 6.96 -21.43
N MET A 172 17.91 6.46 -20.24
CA MET A 172 18.84 5.71 -19.40
C MET A 172 19.26 4.39 -20.05
N VAL A 173 18.30 3.63 -20.58
CA VAL A 173 18.57 2.35 -21.24
C VAL A 173 19.42 2.56 -22.49
N ASN A 174 19.09 3.53 -23.33
CA ASN A 174 19.86 3.83 -24.55
C ASN A 174 21.29 4.32 -24.24
N ALA A 175 21.48 5.11 -23.16
CA ALA A 175 22.82 5.50 -22.74
C ALA A 175 23.68 4.29 -22.34
N VAL A 176 23.10 3.31 -21.63
CA VAL A 176 23.78 2.07 -21.26
C VAL A 176 24.08 1.22 -22.51
N LEU A 177 23.11 1.08 -23.43
CA LEU A 177 23.31 0.35 -24.69
C LEU A 177 24.43 0.94 -25.52
N GLN A 178 24.47 2.27 -25.68
CA GLN A 178 25.56 2.96 -26.38
C GLN A 178 26.92 2.74 -25.70
N PHE A 179 26.96 2.83 -24.37
CA PHE A 179 28.19 2.54 -23.61
C PHE A 179 28.69 1.11 -23.82
N LEU A 180 27.76 0.15 -24.00
CA LEU A 180 28.10 -1.25 -24.32
C LEU A 180 28.38 -1.49 -25.83
N GLY A 181 28.34 -0.45 -26.67
CA GLY A 181 28.65 -0.54 -28.09
C GLY A 181 27.48 -1.01 -28.97
N ALA A 182 26.24 -0.99 -28.47
CA ALA A 182 25.04 -1.31 -29.25
C ALA A 182 24.76 -0.22 -30.29
N SER A 183 24.41 -0.63 -31.52
CA SER A 183 24.05 0.26 -32.63
C SER A 183 22.55 0.53 -32.77
N PHE A 184 21.72 -0.09 -31.94
CA PHE A 184 20.27 0.07 -31.92
C PHE A 184 19.81 0.89 -30.70
N THR A 185 18.65 1.53 -30.83
CA THR A 185 17.96 2.23 -29.74
C THR A 185 16.63 1.58 -29.45
N VAL A 186 16.15 1.73 -28.22
CA VAL A 186 14.86 1.23 -27.75
C VAL A 186 13.92 2.39 -27.44
N GLU A 187 12.64 2.16 -27.69
CA GLU A 187 11.56 3.10 -27.41
C GLU A 187 10.79 2.72 -26.15
N GLN A 188 10.01 3.67 -25.60
CA GLN A 188 9.19 3.47 -24.39
C GLN A 188 8.31 2.22 -24.49
N ALA A 189 7.65 2.00 -25.63
CA ALA A 189 6.75 0.85 -25.84
C ALA A 189 7.42 -0.52 -25.62
N GLN A 190 8.74 -0.63 -25.87
CA GLN A 190 9.49 -1.85 -25.66
C GLN A 190 9.89 -2.06 -24.20
N LEU A 191 9.96 -0.98 -23.42
CA LEU A 191 10.41 -0.99 -22.03
C LEU A 191 9.27 -1.15 -21.00
N ILE A 192 8.03 -0.82 -21.38
CA ILE A 192 6.85 -0.82 -20.49
C ILE A 192 6.75 -2.15 -19.70
N LYS A 193 7.02 -3.28 -20.32
CA LYS A 193 6.88 -4.61 -19.70
C LYS A 193 8.09 -5.06 -18.88
N LEU A 194 9.24 -4.38 -18.92
CA LEU A 194 10.45 -4.82 -18.21
C LEU A 194 10.29 -4.79 -16.68
N PRO A 195 9.80 -3.72 -16.04
CA PRO A 195 9.56 -3.73 -14.59
C PRO A 195 8.53 -4.76 -14.16
N ILE A 196 7.53 -5.04 -15.02
CA ILE A 196 6.52 -6.08 -14.77
C ILE A 196 7.17 -7.46 -14.81
N LEU A 197 8.06 -7.72 -15.79
CA LEU A 197 8.79 -8.98 -15.90
C LEU A 197 9.67 -9.23 -14.67
N LEU A 198 10.39 -8.22 -14.17
CA LEU A 198 11.18 -8.35 -12.94
C LEU A 198 10.28 -8.64 -11.72
N THR A 199 9.12 -8.00 -11.64
CA THR A 199 8.15 -8.29 -10.58
C THR A 199 7.55 -9.68 -10.73
N PHE A 200 7.34 -10.18 -11.95
CA PHE A 200 6.93 -11.56 -12.20
C PHE A 200 8.00 -12.56 -11.70
N LEU A 201 9.28 -12.28 -11.94
CA LEU A 201 10.37 -13.11 -11.38
C LEU A 201 10.37 -13.08 -9.85
N SER A 202 10.10 -11.94 -9.24
CA SER A 202 9.87 -11.85 -7.78
C SER A 202 8.69 -12.73 -7.34
N ALA A 203 7.57 -12.72 -8.09
CA ALA A 203 6.40 -13.55 -7.80
C ALA A 203 6.71 -15.06 -7.89
N VAL A 204 7.59 -15.49 -8.82
CA VAL A 204 8.07 -16.87 -8.87
C VAL A 204 8.80 -17.25 -7.58
N VAL A 205 9.65 -16.36 -7.05
CA VAL A 205 10.35 -16.60 -5.78
C VAL A 205 9.35 -16.65 -4.62
N VAL A 206 8.38 -15.71 -4.58
CA VAL A 206 7.31 -15.68 -3.55
C VAL A 206 6.54 -17.00 -3.54
N PHE A 207 6.08 -17.46 -4.69
CA PHE A 207 5.37 -18.73 -4.83
C PHE A 207 6.24 -19.90 -4.38
N TRP A 208 7.49 -19.98 -4.82
CA TRP A 208 8.39 -21.06 -4.40
C TRP A 208 8.67 -21.04 -2.90
N MET A 209 8.86 -19.88 -2.29
CA MET A 209 9.08 -19.78 -0.84
C MET A 209 7.84 -20.22 -0.05
N SER A 210 6.63 -19.88 -0.52
CA SER A 210 5.39 -20.35 0.12
C SER A 210 5.25 -21.88 0.09
N LEU A 211 5.67 -22.53 -0.99
CA LEU A 211 5.70 -24.00 -1.09
C LEU A 211 6.71 -24.65 -0.12
N ARG A 212 7.81 -23.97 0.18
CA ARG A 212 8.87 -24.45 1.08
C ARG A 212 8.52 -24.34 2.56
N MET A 213 7.58 -23.47 2.94
CA MET A 213 7.10 -23.35 4.31
C MET A 213 6.41 -24.65 4.76
N LYS A 214 6.49 -24.96 6.03
CA LYS A 214 5.77 -26.09 6.64
C LYS A 214 4.76 -25.57 7.63
N GLU A 215 3.56 -26.15 7.58
CA GLU A 215 2.52 -25.88 8.58
C GLU A 215 2.99 -26.29 9.96
N THR A 216 2.73 -25.46 10.95
CA THR A 216 2.83 -25.81 12.36
C THR A 216 1.44 -26.30 12.79
N PRO A 217 1.33 -27.42 13.55
CA PRO A 217 0.03 -27.92 14.00
C PRO A 217 -0.69 -26.81 14.80
N SER A 218 -1.74 -26.26 14.25
CA SER A 218 -2.67 -25.37 14.96
C SER A 218 -3.82 -26.23 15.47
N GLY A 219 -3.99 -26.28 16.79
CA GLY A 219 -4.92 -27.21 17.46
C GLY A 219 -6.41 -26.83 17.36
N THR A 220 -6.88 -26.19 16.30
CA THR A 220 -8.30 -25.80 16.16
C THR A 220 -9.02 -26.68 15.13
N GLU A 221 -9.84 -27.60 15.61
CA GLU A 221 -10.78 -28.40 14.81
C GLU A 221 -12.10 -27.66 14.49
N ARG A 222 -12.08 -26.33 14.35
CA ARG A 222 -13.28 -25.56 14.06
C ARG A 222 -13.62 -25.59 12.57
N SER A 223 -14.92 -25.58 12.25
CA SER A 223 -15.37 -25.43 10.86
C SER A 223 -15.10 -24.02 10.32
N VAL A 224 -14.91 -23.90 9.01
CA VAL A 224 -14.69 -22.60 8.33
C VAL A 224 -15.86 -21.64 8.63
N GLY A 225 -17.11 -22.13 8.59
CA GLY A 225 -18.29 -21.31 8.83
C GLY A 225 -18.37 -20.75 10.26
N GLU A 226 -18.01 -21.56 11.28
CA GLU A 226 -17.97 -21.11 12.67
C GLU A 226 -16.87 -20.07 12.89
N THR A 227 -15.68 -20.30 12.36
CA THR A 227 -14.56 -19.37 12.48
C THR A 227 -14.87 -18.04 11.78
N LEU A 228 -15.45 -18.08 10.59
CA LEU A 228 -15.86 -16.89 9.85
C LEU A 228 -16.92 -16.09 10.62
N SER A 229 -17.96 -16.78 11.14
CA SER A 229 -19.01 -16.13 11.95
C SER A 229 -18.44 -15.48 13.21
N GLN A 230 -17.48 -16.18 13.87
CA GLN A 230 -16.81 -15.62 15.04
C GLN A 230 -15.98 -14.39 14.70
N SER A 231 -15.20 -14.43 13.59
CA SER A 231 -14.37 -13.30 13.14
C SER A 231 -15.23 -12.06 12.82
N TRP A 232 -16.37 -12.24 12.13
CA TRP A 232 -17.31 -11.16 11.89
C TRP A 232 -17.92 -10.58 13.18
N ARG A 233 -18.27 -11.44 14.15
CA ARG A 233 -18.78 -10.99 15.46
C ARG A 233 -17.72 -10.19 16.22
N GLN A 234 -16.47 -10.63 16.23
CA GLN A 234 -15.35 -9.93 16.87
C GLN A 234 -15.09 -8.58 16.21
N THR A 235 -15.05 -8.55 14.88
CA THR A 235 -14.90 -7.29 14.11
C THR A 235 -16.05 -6.32 14.42
N GLY A 236 -17.29 -6.80 14.46
CA GLY A 236 -18.45 -6.01 14.83
C GLY A 236 -18.43 -5.52 16.30
N ALA A 237 -17.87 -6.31 17.21
CA ALA A 237 -17.68 -5.90 18.61
C ALA A 237 -16.62 -4.81 18.72
N ALA A 238 -15.49 -4.92 18.01
CA ALA A 238 -14.46 -3.89 17.96
C ALA A 238 -15.00 -2.58 17.35
N ALA A 239 -15.76 -2.69 16.25
CA ALA A 239 -16.43 -1.54 15.64
C ALA A 239 -17.32 -0.80 16.64
N ARG A 240 -18.16 -1.52 17.38
CA ARG A 240 -19.04 -0.94 18.41
C ARG A 240 -18.25 -0.29 19.54
N TRP A 241 -17.19 -0.93 20.00
CA TRP A 241 -16.32 -0.38 21.03
C TRP A 241 -15.64 0.92 20.57
N ILE A 242 -15.05 0.92 19.36
CA ILE A 242 -14.45 2.12 18.74
C ILE A 242 -15.48 3.23 18.64
N TRP A 243 -16.70 2.91 18.16
CA TRP A 243 -17.78 3.87 18.00
C TRP A 243 -18.23 4.49 19.33
N ALA A 244 -18.15 3.75 20.43
CA ALA A 244 -18.54 4.18 21.77
C ALA A 244 -17.43 4.92 22.53
N THR A 245 -16.15 4.78 22.12
CA THR A 245 -15.00 5.29 22.87
C THR A 245 -14.42 6.54 22.19
N PRO A 246 -14.35 7.71 22.87
CA PRO A 246 -14.00 8.99 22.26
C PRO A 246 -12.67 8.99 21.53
N LEU A 247 -11.59 8.57 22.18
CA LEU A 247 -10.24 8.63 21.63
C LEU A 247 -10.05 7.69 20.43
N PRO A 248 -10.35 6.37 20.51
CA PRO A 248 -10.26 5.47 19.36
C PRO A 248 -11.13 5.91 18.18
N PHE A 249 -12.33 6.42 18.42
CA PHE A 249 -13.22 6.93 17.37
C PHE A 249 -12.57 8.09 16.61
N GLY A 250 -12.05 9.10 17.32
CA GLY A 250 -11.38 10.23 16.70
C GLY A 250 -10.13 9.82 15.92
N ILE A 251 -9.32 8.91 16.47
CA ILE A 251 -8.11 8.39 15.81
C ILE A 251 -8.45 7.65 14.53
N ILE A 252 -9.44 6.76 14.54
CA ILE A 252 -9.84 6.00 13.34
C ILE A 252 -10.35 6.92 12.24
N LEU A 253 -11.24 7.85 12.57
CA LEU A 253 -11.76 8.80 11.57
C LEU A 253 -10.66 9.69 11.01
N ALA A 254 -9.78 10.23 11.84
CA ALA A 254 -8.64 11.03 11.37
C ALA A 254 -7.69 10.19 10.49
N ALA A 255 -7.41 8.95 10.90
CA ALA A 255 -6.60 8.03 10.12
C ALA A 255 -7.21 7.71 8.75
N MET A 256 -8.52 7.50 8.67
CA MET A 256 -9.23 7.24 7.41
C MET A 256 -9.04 8.40 6.42
N VAL A 257 -9.14 9.65 6.87
CA VAL A 257 -8.98 10.82 6.00
C VAL A 257 -7.51 11.04 5.64
N LEU A 258 -6.61 11.05 6.62
CA LEU A 258 -5.18 11.28 6.40
C LEU A 258 -4.55 10.23 5.50
N ASP A 259 -4.81 8.94 5.79
CA ASP A 259 -4.25 7.84 5.01
C ASP A 259 -4.82 7.83 3.59
N SER A 260 -6.14 7.94 3.42
CA SER A 260 -6.76 7.80 2.09
C SER A 260 -6.33 8.90 1.12
N VAL A 261 -6.27 10.16 1.57
CA VAL A 261 -5.89 11.29 0.71
C VAL A 261 -4.40 11.23 0.35
N VAL A 262 -3.54 10.99 1.34
CA VAL A 262 -2.10 10.91 1.09
C VAL A 262 -1.77 9.68 0.23
N ARG A 263 -2.37 8.53 0.53
CA ARG A 263 -2.18 7.29 -0.26
C ARG A 263 -2.67 7.47 -1.69
N GLN A 264 -3.79 8.17 -1.91
CA GLN A 264 -4.28 8.49 -3.25
C GLN A 264 -3.25 9.31 -4.03
N PHE A 265 -2.64 10.34 -3.44
CA PHE A 265 -1.55 11.06 -4.08
C PHE A 265 -0.34 10.16 -4.36
N LEU A 266 0.08 9.34 -3.39
CA LEU A 266 1.26 8.47 -3.58
C LEU A 266 1.07 7.45 -4.71
N THR A 267 -0.16 6.99 -4.95
CA THR A 267 -0.44 6.12 -6.11
C THR A 267 -0.41 6.87 -7.44
N LEU A 268 -0.65 8.18 -7.43
CA LEU A 268 -0.58 9.07 -8.58
C LEU A 268 0.81 9.73 -8.76
N ALA A 269 1.73 9.49 -7.84
CA ALA A 269 2.99 10.22 -7.76
C ALA A 269 3.82 10.16 -9.04
N SER A 270 3.85 9.02 -9.75
CA SER A 270 4.60 8.92 -11.01
C SER A 270 4.04 9.82 -12.12
N GLU A 271 2.74 10.01 -12.19
CA GLU A 271 2.13 10.99 -13.11
C GLU A 271 2.41 12.42 -12.67
N TYR A 272 2.41 12.68 -11.36
CA TYR A 272 2.81 13.99 -10.85
C TYR A 272 4.26 14.35 -11.20
N TRP A 273 5.19 13.38 -11.09
CA TRP A 273 6.59 13.57 -11.50
C TRP A 273 6.72 13.90 -12.98
N ASN A 274 5.89 13.25 -13.81
CA ASN A 274 5.81 13.53 -15.24
C ASN A 274 5.35 14.98 -15.51
N VAL A 275 4.29 15.43 -14.82
CA VAL A 275 3.73 16.79 -14.96
C VAL A 275 4.71 17.89 -14.53
N ILE A 276 5.57 17.63 -13.53
CA ILE A 276 6.58 18.59 -13.08
C ILE A 276 7.94 18.44 -13.81
N ASP A 277 7.95 17.78 -14.96
CA ASP A 277 9.10 17.63 -15.87
C ASP A 277 10.31 16.90 -15.28
N LEU A 278 10.10 15.91 -14.41
CA LEU A 278 11.20 15.11 -13.88
C LEU A 278 11.57 13.96 -14.84
N PRO A 279 12.87 13.67 -15.01
CA PRO A 279 13.30 12.48 -15.75
C PRO A 279 12.77 11.20 -15.09
N ILE A 280 12.27 10.24 -15.89
CA ILE A 280 11.67 9.00 -15.37
C ILE A 280 12.63 8.22 -14.48
N ALA A 281 13.93 8.13 -14.84
CA ALA A 281 14.94 7.48 -14.01
C ALA A 281 15.04 8.07 -12.60
N SER A 282 14.69 9.36 -12.39
CA SER A 282 14.72 10.02 -11.08
C SER A 282 13.58 9.57 -10.15
N TYR A 283 12.48 9.02 -10.68
CA TYR A 283 11.35 8.55 -9.86
C TYR A 283 11.77 7.48 -8.86
N GLY A 284 12.71 6.60 -9.29
CA GLY A 284 13.30 5.60 -8.41
C GLY A 284 14.10 6.22 -7.26
N LEU A 285 14.90 7.25 -7.56
CA LEU A 285 15.67 7.98 -6.54
C LEU A 285 14.76 8.69 -5.53
N ILE A 286 13.69 9.34 -6.03
CA ILE A 286 12.70 10.01 -5.17
C ILE A 286 12.02 8.99 -4.26
N GLY A 287 11.50 7.90 -4.80
CA GLY A 287 10.84 6.84 -4.03
C GLY A 287 11.79 6.20 -3.00
N SER A 288 13.03 5.93 -3.40
CA SER A 288 14.06 5.40 -2.49
C SER A 288 14.43 6.41 -1.40
N GLY A 289 14.57 7.69 -1.75
CA GLY A 289 14.83 8.77 -0.79
C GLY A 289 13.68 8.93 0.22
N MET A 290 12.45 8.87 -0.26
CA MET A 290 11.28 8.88 0.61
C MET A 290 11.24 7.66 1.55
N ALA A 291 11.63 6.47 1.08
CA ALA A 291 11.73 5.28 1.93
C ALA A 291 12.75 5.45 3.07
N LEU A 292 13.86 6.16 2.82
CA LEU A 292 14.85 6.48 3.86
C LEU A 292 14.29 7.38 4.98
N MET A 293 13.21 8.12 4.73
CA MET A 293 12.53 8.88 5.79
C MET A 293 11.98 7.97 6.89
N GLY A 294 11.69 6.71 6.58
CA GLY A 294 11.32 5.68 7.55
C GLY A 294 12.37 5.45 8.65
N LEU A 295 13.62 5.90 8.47
CA LEU A 295 14.68 5.85 9.50
C LEU A 295 14.57 7.00 10.51
N PHE A 296 14.08 8.16 10.09
CA PHE A 296 14.08 9.40 10.90
C PHE A 296 12.71 9.76 11.44
N VAL A 297 11.66 9.66 10.60
CA VAL A 297 10.31 10.07 10.96
C VAL A 297 9.76 9.35 12.18
N PRO A 298 9.96 8.03 12.39
CA PRO A 298 9.49 7.36 13.61
C PRO A 298 10.13 7.91 14.89
N ARG A 299 11.38 8.37 14.84
CA ARG A 299 12.04 9.01 15.99
C ARG A 299 11.38 10.35 16.31
N VAL A 300 11.09 11.17 15.30
CA VAL A 300 10.35 12.43 15.44
C VAL A 300 8.94 12.16 15.99
N ALA A 301 8.24 11.18 15.42
CA ALA A 301 6.91 10.77 15.85
C ALA A 301 6.89 10.35 17.34
N ARG A 302 7.88 9.59 17.78
CA ARG A 302 8.03 9.19 19.19
C ARG A 302 8.19 10.40 20.10
N ILE A 303 9.08 11.33 19.77
CA ILE A 303 9.33 12.55 20.55
C ILE A 303 8.04 13.40 20.63
N LEU A 304 7.35 13.57 19.52
CA LEU A 304 6.07 14.29 19.47
C LEU A 304 5.00 13.60 20.34
N ALA A 305 4.90 12.28 20.27
CA ALA A 305 3.93 11.52 21.05
C ALA A 305 4.20 11.57 22.57
N GLU A 306 5.47 11.66 22.97
CA GLU A 306 5.89 11.79 24.38
C GLU A 306 5.69 13.21 24.92
N LYS A 307 5.83 14.25 24.08
CA LYS A 307 5.80 15.65 24.50
C LYS A 307 4.47 16.36 24.24
N SER A 308 3.55 15.73 23.51
CA SER A 308 2.34 16.38 23.01
C SER A 308 1.12 15.47 23.15
N THR A 309 -0.07 16.06 23.06
CA THR A 309 -1.34 15.32 23.11
C THR A 309 -1.70 14.72 21.74
N PRO A 310 -2.49 13.62 21.69
CA PRO A 310 -2.96 13.06 20.44
C PRO A 310 -3.60 14.10 19.51
N LEU A 311 -4.45 14.98 20.04
CA LEU A 311 -5.10 16.03 19.26
C LEU A 311 -4.10 16.98 18.59
N LYS A 312 -3.08 17.45 19.34
CA LYS A 312 -2.04 18.35 18.79
C LYS A 312 -1.23 17.64 17.70
N ASN A 313 -0.90 16.35 17.88
CA ASN A 313 -0.15 15.57 16.89
C ASN A 313 -0.95 15.35 15.60
N PHE A 314 -2.27 15.05 15.70
CA PHE A 314 -3.13 14.95 14.53
C PHE A 314 -3.35 16.30 13.84
N LEU A 315 -3.48 17.41 14.59
CA LEU A 315 -3.57 18.76 14.01
C LEU A 315 -2.28 19.13 13.28
N LEU A 316 -1.11 18.89 13.87
CA LEU A 316 0.19 19.11 13.22
C LEU A 316 0.30 18.33 11.91
N THR A 317 -0.03 17.03 11.95
CA THR A 317 0.01 16.17 10.77
C THR A 317 -0.98 16.63 9.70
N SER A 318 -2.20 17.01 10.10
CA SER A 318 -3.22 17.55 9.18
C SER A 318 -2.78 18.86 8.54
N SER A 319 -2.14 19.75 9.31
CA SER A 319 -1.59 20.99 8.77
C SER A 319 -0.49 20.73 7.74
N ALA A 320 0.40 19.77 8.02
CA ALA A 320 1.45 19.37 7.08
C ALA A 320 0.86 18.77 5.79
N VAL A 321 -0.17 17.93 5.91
CA VAL A 321 -0.89 17.38 4.73
C VAL A 321 -1.55 18.50 3.93
N LEU A 322 -2.25 19.43 4.57
CA LEU A 322 -2.93 20.52 3.89
C LEU A 322 -1.92 21.43 3.13
N ILE A 323 -0.82 21.79 3.78
CA ILE A 323 0.27 22.56 3.15
C ILE A 323 0.85 21.80 1.96
N GLY A 324 1.11 20.50 2.13
CA GLY A 324 1.58 19.63 1.05
C GLY A 324 0.61 19.59 -0.13
N LEU A 325 -0.69 19.37 0.11
CA LEU A 325 -1.72 19.31 -0.93
C LEU A 325 -1.86 20.65 -1.69
N ILE A 326 -1.84 21.78 -0.98
CA ILE A 326 -1.86 23.11 -1.61
C ILE A 326 -0.61 23.29 -2.48
N GLY A 327 0.56 22.90 -1.97
CA GLY A 327 1.82 22.98 -2.71
C GLY A 327 1.84 22.13 -3.98
N LEU A 328 1.26 20.92 -3.94
CA LEU A 328 1.13 20.05 -5.12
C LEU A 328 0.29 20.70 -6.23
N GLY A 329 -0.77 21.42 -5.84
CA GLY A 329 -1.67 22.07 -6.79
C GLY A 329 -1.02 23.16 -7.66
N PHE A 330 0.17 23.66 -7.29
CA PHE A 330 0.94 24.59 -8.12
C PHE A 330 1.76 23.88 -9.20
N ALA A 331 2.01 22.59 -9.09
CA ALA A 331 2.75 21.76 -10.03
C ALA A 331 4.06 22.41 -10.52
N ILE A 332 4.84 23.00 -9.60
CA ILE A 332 6.05 23.74 -9.94
C ILE A 332 7.12 22.77 -10.46
N PRO A 333 7.67 22.96 -11.67
CA PRO A 333 8.72 22.08 -12.21
C PRO A 333 9.85 21.88 -11.20
N ILE A 334 10.27 20.62 -11.03
CA ILE A 334 11.32 20.17 -10.10
C ILE A 334 10.97 20.42 -8.62
N TRP A 335 10.58 21.64 -8.24
CA TRP A 335 10.31 22.02 -6.85
C TRP A 335 9.04 21.41 -6.26
N GLY A 336 8.14 20.88 -7.10
CA GLY A 336 6.98 20.12 -6.67
C GLY A 336 7.31 18.86 -5.84
N ILE A 337 8.58 18.42 -5.81
CA ILE A 337 9.05 17.35 -4.90
C ILE A 337 8.88 17.76 -3.44
N VAL A 338 9.11 19.04 -3.08
CA VAL A 338 9.08 19.51 -1.69
C VAL A 338 7.73 19.26 -1.02
N PRO A 339 6.58 19.68 -1.57
CA PRO A 339 5.28 19.39 -0.97
C PRO A 339 4.98 17.89 -0.90
N ALA A 340 5.45 17.08 -1.85
CA ALA A 340 5.28 15.63 -1.79
C ALA A 340 6.03 14.98 -0.61
N VAL A 341 7.21 15.53 -0.23
CA VAL A 341 7.96 15.08 0.97
C VAL A 341 7.13 15.30 2.24
N PHE A 342 6.40 16.42 2.36
CA PHE A 342 5.49 16.65 3.51
C PHE A 342 4.39 15.60 3.59
N LEU A 343 3.82 15.19 2.45
CA LEU A 343 2.79 14.15 2.42
C LEU A 343 3.37 12.80 2.83
N TYR A 344 4.54 12.45 2.30
CA TYR A 344 5.18 11.18 2.65
C TYR A 344 5.58 11.13 4.14
N ALA A 345 6.11 12.21 4.71
CA ALA A 345 6.36 12.31 6.14
C ALA A 345 5.08 12.14 6.95
N SER A 346 3.99 12.76 6.49
CA SER A 346 2.70 12.75 7.18
C SER A 346 2.07 11.36 7.24
N ILE A 347 2.19 10.53 6.20
CA ILE A 347 1.65 9.16 6.24
C ILE A 347 2.44 8.30 7.23
N GLN A 348 3.75 8.50 7.35
CA GLN A 348 4.59 7.82 8.33
C GLN A 348 4.24 8.25 9.78
N LEU A 349 4.06 9.56 10.01
CA LEU A 349 3.60 10.11 11.29
C LEU A 349 2.24 9.55 11.67
N THR A 350 1.29 9.55 10.71
CA THR A 350 -0.07 9.01 10.91
C THR A 350 -0.01 7.54 11.31
N GLY A 351 0.75 6.73 10.60
CA GLY A 351 0.93 5.30 10.92
C GLY A 351 1.44 5.08 12.33
N PHE A 352 2.46 5.85 12.75
CA PHE A 352 3.03 5.76 14.10
C PHE A 352 2.02 6.18 15.18
N PHE A 353 1.39 7.34 15.04
CA PHE A 353 0.45 7.86 16.03
C PHE A 353 -0.77 6.95 16.20
N VAL A 354 -1.34 6.50 15.09
CA VAL A 354 -2.49 5.60 15.10
C VAL A 354 -2.14 4.28 15.78
N SER A 355 -0.99 3.69 15.41
CA SER A 355 -0.53 2.46 16.04
C SER A 355 -0.33 2.63 17.54
N ARG A 356 0.40 3.67 17.96
CA ARG A 356 0.70 3.92 19.39
C ARG A 356 -0.58 4.14 20.20
N TYR A 357 -1.39 5.12 19.82
CA TYR A 357 -2.55 5.51 20.61
C TYR A 357 -3.66 4.46 20.63
N LEU A 358 -3.85 3.69 19.54
CA LEU A 358 -4.80 2.57 19.57
C LEU A 358 -4.31 1.43 20.46
N ASN A 359 -3.00 1.13 20.45
CA ASN A 359 -2.43 0.11 21.32
C ASN A 359 -2.53 0.48 22.80
N GLU A 360 -2.36 1.76 23.14
CA GLU A 360 -2.51 2.27 24.49
C GLU A 360 -3.98 2.29 24.98
N ALA A 361 -4.91 2.59 24.07
CA ALA A 361 -6.35 2.73 24.41
C ALA A 361 -7.10 1.40 24.39
N ALA A 362 -6.69 0.43 23.56
CA ALA A 362 -7.43 -0.82 23.37
C ALA A 362 -7.21 -1.82 24.52
N PRO A 363 -8.30 -2.42 25.05
CA PRO A 363 -8.19 -3.55 25.98
C PRO A 363 -7.38 -4.70 25.38
N SER A 364 -6.61 -5.39 26.22
CA SER A 364 -5.70 -6.46 25.75
C SER A 364 -6.41 -7.55 24.93
N GLU A 365 -7.64 -7.93 25.33
CA GLU A 365 -8.44 -8.96 24.70
C GLU A 365 -8.97 -8.56 23.31
N GLN A 366 -9.09 -7.26 23.04
CA GLN A 366 -9.65 -6.72 21.79
C GLN A 366 -8.62 -6.03 20.91
N ARG A 367 -7.39 -5.86 21.39
CA ARG A 367 -6.34 -5.05 20.72
C ARG A 367 -6.08 -5.49 19.29
N ALA A 368 -5.89 -6.79 19.06
CA ALA A 368 -5.64 -7.33 17.72
C ALA A 368 -6.82 -7.02 16.77
N THR A 369 -8.06 -7.19 17.24
CA THR A 369 -9.27 -6.92 16.45
C THR A 369 -9.44 -5.43 16.14
N VAL A 370 -9.11 -4.55 17.10
CA VAL A 370 -9.13 -3.08 16.90
C VAL A 370 -8.11 -2.65 15.85
N LEU A 371 -6.91 -3.23 15.87
CA LEU A 371 -5.88 -2.93 14.88
C LEU A 371 -6.24 -3.48 13.48
N SER A 372 -6.85 -4.67 13.40
CA SER A 372 -7.39 -5.20 12.15
C SER A 372 -8.52 -4.32 11.60
N PHE A 373 -9.46 -3.89 12.45
CA PHE A 373 -10.53 -2.97 12.07
C PHE A 373 -9.98 -1.63 11.54
N ARG A 374 -8.87 -1.13 12.10
CA ARG A 374 -8.16 0.04 11.55
C ARG A 374 -7.74 -0.20 10.10
N GLY A 375 -7.08 -1.32 9.81
CA GLY A 375 -6.64 -1.68 8.45
C GLY A 375 -7.82 -1.74 7.48
N LEU A 376 -8.91 -2.40 7.89
CA LEU A 376 -10.15 -2.47 7.12
C LEU A 376 -10.73 -1.07 6.85
N SER A 377 -10.78 -0.20 7.85
CA SER A 377 -11.33 1.16 7.74
C SER A 377 -10.50 2.05 6.81
N THR A 378 -9.17 2.00 6.90
CA THR A 378 -8.28 2.78 6.02
C THR A 378 -8.33 2.28 4.58
N ASN A 379 -8.40 0.97 4.32
CA ASN A 379 -8.57 0.42 2.98
C ASN A 379 -9.94 0.77 2.38
N PHE A 380 -11.01 0.71 3.19
CA PHE A 380 -12.34 1.16 2.76
C PHE A 380 -12.33 2.64 2.36
N SER A 381 -11.75 3.50 3.21
CA SER A 381 -11.67 4.93 2.94
C SER A 381 -10.83 5.24 1.70
N TYR A 382 -9.70 4.55 1.51
CA TYR A 382 -8.87 4.68 0.31
C TYR A 382 -9.65 4.28 -0.95
N GLY A 383 -10.39 3.17 -0.91
CA GLY A 383 -11.24 2.74 -2.02
C GLY A 383 -12.32 3.77 -2.35
N ALA A 384 -12.99 4.33 -1.33
CA ALA A 384 -13.98 5.38 -1.53
C ALA A 384 -13.38 6.64 -2.17
N VAL A 385 -12.22 7.11 -1.69
CA VAL A 385 -11.50 8.26 -2.26
C VAL A 385 -11.07 7.98 -3.70
N SER A 386 -10.60 6.77 -4.01
CA SER A 386 -10.22 6.39 -5.38
C SER A 386 -11.41 6.40 -6.35
N LEU A 387 -12.58 5.93 -5.91
CA LEU A 387 -13.81 6.02 -6.70
C LEU A 387 -14.29 7.46 -6.88
N MET A 388 -14.24 8.27 -5.82
CA MET A 388 -14.55 9.71 -5.91
C MET A 388 -13.60 10.43 -6.85
N TYR A 389 -12.30 10.09 -6.82
CA TYR A 389 -11.29 10.61 -7.74
C TYR A 389 -11.62 10.24 -9.20
N SER A 390 -12.00 8.99 -9.45
CA SER A 390 -12.44 8.57 -10.79
C SER A 390 -13.59 9.41 -11.30
N GLY A 391 -14.63 9.65 -10.47
CA GLY A 391 -15.76 10.51 -10.80
C GLY A 391 -15.35 11.97 -11.02
N LEU A 392 -14.44 12.49 -10.20
CA LEU A 392 -13.91 13.85 -10.33
C LEU A 392 -13.21 14.06 -11.68
N ILE A 393 -12.36 13.13 -12.10
CA ILE A 393 -11.68 13.20 -13.40
C ILE A 393 -12.68 13.24 -14.57
N VAL A 394 -13.72 12.40 -14.51
CA VAL A 394 -14.79 12.41 -15.54
C VAL A 394 -15.53 13.75 -15.55
N TRP A 395 -15.82 14.30 -14.37
CA TRP A 395 -16.50 15.59 -14.23
C TRP A 395 -15.64 16.77 -14.75
N ILE A 396 -14.34 16.84 -14.40
CA ILE A 396 -13.42 17.88 -14.90
C ILE A 396 -13.32 17.80 -16.43
N LYS A 397 -13.12 16.58 -16.98
CA LYS A 397 -13.06 16.40 -18.45
C LYS A 397 -14.33 16.85 -19.15
N ALA A 398 -15.50 16.63 -18.55
CA ALA A 398 -16.78 17.06 -19.13
C ALA A 398 -16.94 18.61 -19.16
N GLN A 399 -16.27 19.34 -18.26
CA GLN A 399 -16.30 20.80 -18.22
C GLN A 399 -15.28 21.45 -19.16
N GLN A 400 -14.18 20.80 -19.45
CA GLN A 400 -13.16 21.27 -20.38
C GLN A 400 -13.58 21.00 -21.84
N SER A 401 -14.70 21.57 -22.29
CA SER A 401 -15.20 21.39 -23.63
C SER A 401 -14.29 22.10 -24.66
N GLY A 402 -13.44 21.34 -25.34
CA GLY A 402 -13.04 21.59 -26.72
C GLY A 402 -11.82 22.47 -27.01
N GLU A 403 -11.16 23.13 -26.06
CA GLU A 403 -10.08 24.09 -26.41
C GLU A 403 -8.65 23.49 -26.36
N ILE A 404 -8.41 22.45 -25.59
CA ILE A 404 -7.09 21.82 -25.46
C ILE A 404 -7.20 20.33 -25.78
N VAL A 405 -6.38 19.86 -26.72
CA VAL A 405 -6.35 18.43 -27.14
C VAL A 405 -4.93 17.87 -26.89
N GLY A 406 -4.84 16.60 -26.49
CA GLY A 406 -3.58 15.89 -26.30
C GLY A 406 -3.07 15.90 -24.86
N THR A 407 -1.76 15.69 -24.69
CA THR A 407 -1.09 15.56 -23.37
C THR A 407 -1.25 16.79 -22.49
N ALA A 408 -1.28 17.99 -23.05
CA ALA A 408 -1.48 19.23 -22.29
C ALA A 408 -2.88 19.30 -21.63
N ALA A 409 -3.92 18.79 -22.30
CA ALA A 409 -5.25 18.68 -21.71
C ALA A 409 -5.27 17.69 -20.54
N GLU A 410 -4.60 16.55 -20.68
CA GLU A 410 -4.53 15.54 -19.63
C GLU A 410 -3.75 16.05 -18.41
N HIS A 411 -2.64 16.78 -18.60
CA HIS A 411 -1.89 17.42 -17.53
C HIS A 411 -2.75 18.49 -16.83
N SER A 412 -3.51 19.29 -17.57
CA SER A 412 -4.42 20.31 -17.00
C SER A 412 -5.49 19.65 -16.11
N VAL A 413 -6.16 18.60 -16.60
CA VAL A 413 -7.15 17.82 -15.82
C VAL A 413 -6.52 17.24 -14.55
N PHE A 414 -5.31 16.71 -14.66
CA PHE A 414 -4.60 16.15 -13.52
C PHE A 414 -4.28 17.18 -12.45
N VAL A 415 -3.72 18.34 -12.83
CA VAL A 415 -3.38 19.44 -11.91
C VAL A 415 -4.63 19.99 -11.23
N GLU A 416 -5.73 20.20 -11.96
CA GLU A 416 -7.01 20.62 -11.41
C GLU A 416 -7.57 19.62 -10.40
N SER A 417 -7.40 18.31 -10.69
CA SER A 417 -7.79 17.26 -9.75
C SER A 417 -6.99 17.30 -8.45
N LEU A 418 -5.68 17.62 -8.51
CA LEU A 418 -4.83 17.76 -7.31
C LEU A 418 -5.24 18.96 -6.46
N GLN A 419 -5.61 20.10 -7.08
CA GLN A 419 -6.11 21.26 -6.36
C GLN A 419 -7.39 20.93 -5.57
N SER A 420 -8.25 20.08 -6.13
CA SER A 420 -9.46 19.60 -5.45
C SER A 420 -9.17 18.78 -4.20
N PHE A 421 -8.02 18.10 -4.10
CA PHE A 421 -7.64 17.33 -2.91
C PHE A 421 -7.48 18.18 -1.65
N ALA A 422 -6.94 19.40 -1.78
CA ALA A 422 -6.78 20.30 -0.64
C ALA A 422 -8.15 20.69 -0.03
N TRP A 423 -9.12 20.99 -0.88
CA TRP A 423 -10.50 21.32 -0.45
C TRP A 423 -11.21 20.13 0.16
N TYR A 424 -11.12 18.97 -0.51
CA TYR A 424 -11.70 17.73 -0.01
C TYR A 424 -11.13 17.38 1.38
N PHE A 425 -9.80 17.44 1.53
CA PHE A 425 -9.13 17.15 2.78
C PHE A 425 -9.55 18.12 3.90
N ALA A 426 -9.52 19.43 3.64
CA ALA A 426 -9.92 20.44 4.62
C ALA A 426 -11.37 20.24 5.08
N PHE A 427 -12.29 20.01 4.13
CA PHE A 427 -13.70 19.77 4.43
C PHE A 427 -13.91 18.50 5.26
N THR A 428 -13.31 17.40 4.85
CA THR A 428 -13.48 16.11 5.53
C THR A 428 -12.84 16.11 6.93
N MET A 429 -11.69 16.77 7.13
CA MET A 429 -11.08 16.92 8.45
C MET A 429 -11.92 17.81 9.37
N LEU A 430 -12.50 18.88 8.86
CA LEU A 430 -13.47 19.69 9.63
C LEU A 430 -14.70 18.87 10.02
N MET A 431 -15.23 18.05 9.11
CA MET A 431 -16.33 17.13 9.44
C MET A 431 -15.95 16.15 10.55
N VAL A 432 -14.77 15.54 10.49
CA VAL A 432 -14.27 14.63 11.55
C VAL A 432 -14.24 15.35 12.89
N PHE A 433 -13.68 16.57 12.93
CA PHE A 433 -13.66 17.38 14.14
C PHE A 433 -15.07 17.70 14.69
N PHE A 434 -15.99 18.08 13.81
CA PHE A 434 -17.37 18.40 14.16
C PHE A 434 -18.12 17.17 14.69
N ILE A 435 -18.03 16.03 14.00
CA ILE A 435 -18.67 14.77 14.41
C ILE A 435 -18.15 14.34 15.79
N HIS A 436 -16.82 14.39 15.99
CA HIS A 436 -16.23 14.05 17.27
C HIS A 436 -16.71 14.97 18.38
N ARG A 437 -16.73 16.30 18.16
CA ARG A 437 -17.20 17.29 19.12
C ARG A 437 -18.68 17.14 19.45
N GLN A 438 -19.55 16.94 18.46
CA GLN A 438 -20.98 16.73 18.70
C GLN A 438 -21.23 15.47 19.51
N ARG A 439 -20.50 14.40 19.23
CA ARG A 439 -20.70 13.10 19.86
C ARG A 439 -20.17 13.04 21.30
N PHE A 440 -19.04 13.65 21.57
CA PHE A 440 -18.30 13.50 22.82
C PHE A 440 -18.06 14.85 23.57
N GLY A 441 -18.22 15.99 22.93
CA GLY A 441 -17.91 17.29 23.48
C GLY A 441 -18.77 17.72 24.67
N LYS A 442 -19.86 17.00 24.98
CA LYS A 442 -20.68 17.22 26.20
C LYS A 442 -20.22 16.36 27.37
N LYS A 443 -19.20 15.50 27.19
CA LYS A 443 -18.70 14.57 28.22
C LYS A 443 -17.23 14.84 28.60
N ALA A 444 -16.63 15.91 28.07
CA ALA A 444 -15.27 16.34 28.41
C ALA A 444 -15.26 17.51 29.37
#